data_fb5746b2c4c8506a3e1ad487a2c53455
#
_entry.id   fb5746b2c4c8506a3e1ad487a2c53455
#
_cell.length_a   1.000
_cell.length_b   1.000
_cell.length_c   1.000
_cell.angle_alpha   90.00
_cell.angle_beta   90.00
_cell.angle_gamma   90.00
#
_symmetry.space_group_name_H-M   'P 1'
#
loop_
_entity.id
_entity.type
_entity.pdbx_description
1 polymer ?
#
loop_
_entity_poly.entity_id
_entity_poly.type
_entity_poly.pdbx_seq_one_letter_code
_entity_poly.pdbx_strand_id
1 'polypeptide(L)'
;GISHAGIMISAILRLTQAEWRRPVTRAAELLTVFSLLTALFFPLMHAGRPWRIAYWLLPYDFARGIWPNVRSPLFWDPIAIGTYLTGSTLFLFVALIPDLAILRDRTTGIKKGIYTVLALGWRGNPRQWQLQVVAGILLSALMLPIFVSVHSIVSWDFAVTPAVEGWHSTIFAPYFVIGAVHSGVSAVVTMMCLMRWLWKWNNYIRPEHFDAL
;
A
#
# COMPACT_ATOMS: atom_id res chain seq x y z
N GLY A 1 4.84 7.17 -2.77
CA GLY A 1 5.47 6.50 -3.92
C GLY A 1 5.89 5.07 -3.59
N ILE A 2 6.84 4.90 -2.70
CA ILE A 2 7.43 3.58 -2.34
C ILE A 2 6.37 2.57 -1.89
N SER A 3 5.49 2.94 -0.96
CA SER A 3 4.42 2.05 -0.49
C SER A 3 3.48 1.61 -1.62
N HIS A 4 3.10 2.55 -2.47
CA HIS A 4 2.19 2.26 -3.58
C HIS A 4 2.80 1.31 -4.61
N ALA A 5 4.06 1.50 -4.96
CA ALA A 5 4.70 0.66 -5.96
C ALA A 5 4.91 -0.78 -5.47
N GLY A 6 5.14 -0.99 -4.19
CA GLY A 6 5.22 -2.33 -3.62
C GLY A 6 3.94 -3.14 -3.85
N ILE A 7 2.77 -2.54 -3.54
CA ILE A 7 1.48 -3.18 -3.83
C ILE A 7 1.22 -3.31 -5.33
N MET A 8 1.55 -2.29 -6.12
CA MET A 8 1.38 -2.34 -7.57
C MET A 8 2.14 -3.53 -8.19
N ILE A 9 3.42 -3.70 -7.85
CA ILE A 9 4.23 -4.82 -8.32
C ILE A 9 3.59 -6.15 -7.90
N SER A 10 3.22 -6.29 -6.63
CA SER A 10 2.57 -7.51 -6.14
C SER A 10 1.25 -7.78 -6.87
N ALA A 11 0.44 -6.74 -7.12
CA ALA A 11 -0.83 -6.85 -7.83
C ALA A 11 -0.65 -7.23 -9.30
N ILE A 12 0.27 -6.58 -10.01
CA ILE A 12 0.55 -6.89 -11.42
C ILE A 12 1.06 -8.31 -11.57
N LEU A 13 2.06 -8.72 -10.78
CA LEU A 13 2.62 -10.05 -10.84
C LEU A 13 1.60 -11.15 -10.48
N ARG A 14 0.61 -10.81 -9.66
CA ARG A 14 -0.49 -11.73 -9.33
C ARG A 14 -1.51 -11.83 -10.46
N LEU A 15 -1.88 -10.71 -11.09
CA LEU A 15 -2.82 -10.68 -12.21
C LEU A 15 -2.25 -11.35 -13.46
N THR A 16 -0.98 -11.15 -13.72
CA THR A 16 -0.27 -11.80 -14.84
C THR A 16 0.11 -13.26 -14.54
N GLN A 17 -0.18 -13.74 -13.33
CA GLN A 17 0.13 -15.10 -12.88
C GLN A 17 1.61 -15.47 -13.04
N ALA A 18 2.52 -14.49 -12.87
CA ALA A 18 3.95 -14.68 -12.98
C ALA A 18 4.44 -15.74 -11.98
N GLU A 19 5.01 -16.84 -12.45
CA GLU A 19 5.46 -17.95 -11.58
C GLU A 19 6.61 -17.53 -10.66
N TRP A 20 7.49 -16.65 -11.14
CA TRP A 20 8.64 -16.13 -10.40
C TRP A 20 8.29 -15.07 -9.34
N ARG A 21 7.00 -14.69 -9.19
CA ARG A 21 6.57 -13.60 -8.29
C ARG A 21 6.85 -13.81 -6.80
N ARG A 22 6.91 -15.07 -6.33
CA ARG A 22 6.92 -15.38 -4.88
C ARG A 22 8.00 -14.65 -4.07
N PRO A 23 9.30 -14.64 -4.46
CA PRO A 23 10.32 -13.90 -3.72
C PRO A 23 10.16 -12.38 -3.84
N VAL A 24 9.68 -11.89 -4.98
CA VAL A 24 9.49 -10.46 -5.26
C VAL A 24 8.30 -9.90 -4.49
N THR A 25 7.14 -10.57 -4.55
CA THR A 25 5.90 -10.08 -3.89
C THR A 25 6.08 -9.95 -2.39
N ARG A 26 6.80 -10.86 -1.73
CA ARG A 26 7.06 -10.74 -0.28
C ARG A 26 7.91 -9.54 0.07
N ALA A 27 8.97 -9.27 -0.69
CA ALA A 27 9.79 -8.06 -0.50
C ALA A 27 8.95 -6.79 -0.72
N ALA A 28 8.15 -6.76 -1.79
CA ALA A 28 7.28 -5.65 -2.13
C ALA A 28 6.19 -5.40 -1.07
N GLU A 29 5.53 -6.45 -0.58
CA GLU A 29 4.51 -6.37 0.47
C GLU A 29 5.09 -5.86 1.80
N LEU A 30 6.26 -6.35 2.21
CA LEU A 30 6.94 -5.87 3.42
C LEU A 30 7.30 -4.39 3.31
N LEU A 31 7.88 -4.00 2.17
CA LEU A 31 8.24 -2.60 1.91
C LEU A 31 7.01 -1.69 1.99
N THR A 32 5.89 -2.15 1.46
CA THR A 32 4.61 -1.43 1.53
C THR A 32 4.17 -1.16 2.96
N VAL A 33 4.21 -2.18 3.83
CA VAL A 33 3.76 -2.04 5.23
C VAL A 33 4.61 -1.02 5.97
N PHE A 34 5.92 -1.16 5.92
CA PHE A 34 6.82 -0.24 6.63
C PHE A 34 6.69 1.18 6.10
N SER A 35 6.60 1.34 4.77
CA SER A 35 6.38 2.66 4.17
C SER A 35 5.02 3.26 4.53
N LEU A 36 3.98 2.44 4.65
CA LEU A 36 2.65 2.89 5.02
C LEU A 36 2.59 3.34 6.48
N LEU A 37 3.20 2.58 7.39
CA LEU A 37 3.33 2.96 8.80
C LEU A 37 4.07 4.30 8.93
N THR A 38 5.17 4.47 8.20
CA THR A 38 5.90 5.74 8.16
C THR A 38 5.02 6.87 7.59
N ALA A 39 4.29 6.61 6.51
CA ALA A 39 3.41 7.59 5.87
C ALA A 39 2.31 8.11 6.80
N LEU A 40 1.83 7.31 7.76
CA LEU A 40 0.81 7.73 8.74
C LEU A 40 1.30 8.84 9.68
N PHE A 41 2.59 8.98 9.88
CA PHE A 41 3.17 10.05 10.71
C PHE A 41 3.28 11.39 9.96
N PHE A 42 3.36 11.38 8.64
CA PHE A 42 3.54 12.60 7.86
C PHE A 42 2.40 13.61 7.99
N PRO A 43 1.11 13.23 7.97
CA PRO A 43 0.03 14.18 8.20
C PRO A 43 0.14 14.91 9.52
N LEU A 44 0.59 14.23 10.58
CA LEU A 44 0.82 14.85 11.90
C LEU A 44 1.94 15.88 11.85
N MET A 45 3.01 15.59 11.11
CA MET A 45 4.16 16.49 10.95
C MET A 45 3.82 17.70 10.08
N HIS A 46 3.03 17.50 9.01
CA HIS A 46 2.66 18.54 8.06
C HIS A 46 1.50 19.43 8.50
N ALA A 47 0.70 18.98 9.45
CA ALA A 47 -0.48 19.72 9.90
C ALA A 47 -0.18 21.13 10.45
N GLY A 48 1.08 21.45 10.78
CA GLY A 48 1.50 22.73 11.36
C GLY A 48 0.81 23.07 12.67
N ARG A 49 -0.45 22.63 12.80
CA ARG A 49 -1.30 22.74 13.99
C ARG A 49 -1.91 21.37 14.30
N PRO A 50 -1.18 20.45 15.00
CA PRO A 50 -1.60 19.06 15.21
C PRO A 50 -2.97 18.91 15.86
N TRP A 51 -3.37 19.86 16.70
CA TRP A 51 -4.70 19.88 17.34
C TRP A 51 -5.86 20.09 16.37
N ARG A 52 -5.58 20.47 15.11
CA ARG A 52 -6.59 20.61 14.04
C ARG A 52 -6.72 19.35 13.18
N ILE A 53 -6.06 18.27 13.53
CA ILE A 53 -6.07 17.03 12.72
C ILE A 53 -7.48 16.48 12.51
N ALA A 54 -8.38 16.66 13.49
CA ALA A 54 -9.77 16.27 13.35
C ALA A 54 -10.48 17.06 12.23
N TYR A 55 -10.14 18.33 12.04
CA TYR A 55 -10.65 19.16 10.95
C TYR A 55 -10.00 18.87 9.61
N TRP A 56 -8.81 18.28 9.61
CA TRP A 56 -8.16 17.85 8.38
C TRP A 56 -8.73 16.52 7.86
N LEU A 57 -9.02 15.59 8.77
CA LEU A 57 -9.66 14.30 8.43
C LEU A 57 -11.11 14.50 7.96
N LEU A 58 -11.81 15.48 8.56
CA LEU A 58 -13.17 15.88 8.22
C LEU A 58 -13.17 17.42 8.11
N PRO A 59 -12.86 18.00 6.93
CA PRO A 59 -12.60 19.43 6.77
C PRO A 59 -13.86 20.28 6.87
N TYR A 60 -14.61 20.12 7.95
CA TYR A 60 -15.79 20.92 8.26
C TYR A 60 -15.94 21.09 9.76
N ASP A 61 -16.44 22.24 10.12
CA ASP A 61 -16.77 22.59 11.49
C ASP A 61 -18.26 22.96 11.54
N PHE A 62 -19.07 21.97 11.85
CA PHE A 62 -20.52 22.13 11.93
C PHE A 62 -20.94 23.19 12.99
N ALA A 63 -20.17 23.31 14.06
CA ALA A 63 -20.45 24.30 15.10
C ALA A 63 -20.32 25.74 14.59
N ARG A 64 -19.49 25.96 13.57
CA ARG A 64 -19.30 27.24 12.88
C ARG A 64 -20.08 27.35 11.58
N GLY A 65 -20.93 26.38 11.26
CA GLY A 65 -21.68 26.37 10.00
C GLY A 65 -20.80 26.10 8.76
N ILE A 66 -19.59 25.56 8.94
CA ILE A 66 -18.69 25.23 7.84
C ILE A 66 -19.01 23.82 7.35
N TRP A 67 -19.52 23.73 6.13
CA TRP A 67 -19.87 22.47 5.46
C TRP A 67 -18.71 21.95 4.61
N PRO A 68 -18.64 20.62 4.34
CA PRO A 68 -17.61 20.06 3.49
C PRO A 68 -17.63 20.67 2.10
N ASN A 69 -16.51 21.25 1.69
CA ASN A 69 -16.33 21.71 0.32
C ASN A 69 -15.78 20.57 -0.53
N VAL A 70 -16.66 19.73 -1.08
CA VAL A 70 -16.30 18.58 -1.94
C VAL A 70 -15.54 18.95 -3.22
N ARG A 71 -15.52 20.24 -3.58
CA ARG A 71 -14.74 20.75 -4.73
C ARG A 71 -13.29 21.08 -4.35
N SER A 72 -12.97 21.13 -3.07
CA SER A 72 -11.61 21.44 -2.61
C SER A 72 -10.71 20.21 -2.75
N PRO A 73 -9.52 20.33 -3.37
CA PRO A 73 -8.51 19.28 -3.36
C PRO A 73 -8.16 18.79 -1.95
N LEU A 74 -8.11 19.69 -0.97
CA LEU A 74 -7.87 19.34 0.44
C LEU A 74 -8.92 18.39 1.04
N PHE A 75 -10.13 18.35 0.48
CA PHE A 75 -11.14 17.38 0.87
C PHE A 75 -10.87 16.01 0.29
N TRP A 76 -10.26 15.93 -0.90
CA TRP A 76 -9.98 14.65 -1.57
C TRP A 76 -8.82 13.89 -0.93
N ASP A 77 -7.86 14.61 -0.34
CA ASP A 77 -6.67 14.02 0.29
C ASP A 77 -7.00 13.00 1.39
N PRO A 78 -7.80 13.30 2.43
CA PRO A 78 -8.19 12.34 3.45
C PRO A 78 -8.92 11.12 2.88
N ILE A 79 -9.77 11.33 1.87
CA ILE A 79 -10.51 10.24 1.20
C ILE A 79 -9.54 9.35 0.43
N ALA A 80 -8.64 9.94 -0.35
CA ALA A 80 -7.64 9.22 -1.12
C ALA A 80 -6.70 8.40 -0.22
N ILE A 81 -6.18 9.03 0.84
CA ILE A 81 -5.31 8.37 1.83
C ILE A 81 -6.06 7.26 2.55
N GLY A 82 -7.29 7.51 3.00
CA GLY A 82 -8.13 6.51 3.67
C GLY A 82 -8.46 5.32 2.78
N THR A 83 -8.81 5.56 1.53
CA THR A 83 -9.08 4.51 0.54
C THR A 83 -7.85 3.65 0.29
N TYR A 84 -6.70 4.29 0.09
CA TYR A 84 -5.46 3.57 -0.13
C TYR A 84 -5.01 2.79 1.11
N LEU A 85 -5.08 3.39 2.30
CA LEU A 85 -4.74 2.74 3.56
C LEU A 85 -5.59 1.49 3.79
N THR A 86 -6.90 1.62 3.61
CA THR A 86 -7.84 0.51 3.79
C THR A 86 -7.59 -0.59 2.76
N GLY A 87 -7.49 -0.23 1.48
CA GLY A 87 -7.24 -1.20 0.41
C GLY A 87 -5.91 -1.93 0.57
N SER A 88 -4.85 -1.21 0.91
CA SER A 88 -3.51 -1.78 1.14
C SER A 88 -3.48 -2.72 2.34
N THR A 89 -4.12 -2.32 3.42
CA THR A 89 -4.21 -3.15 4.64
C THR A 89 -4.99 -4.42 4.38
N LEU A 90 -6.12 -4.35 3.67
CA LEU A 90 -6.91 -5.51 3.30
C LEU A 90 -6.14 -6.45 2.35
N PHE A 91 -5.48 -5.89 1.35
CA PHE A 91 -4.68 -6.65 0.40
C PHE A 91 -3.61 -7.48 1.12
N LEU A 92 -2.83 -6.82 1.99
CA LEU A 92 -1.82 -7.48 2.79
C LEU A 92 -2.40 -8.48 3.77
N PHE A 93 -3.45 -8.08 4.51
CA PHE A 93 -4.07 -8.93 5.51
C PHE A 93 -4.57 -10.24 4.90
N VAL A 94 -5.27 -10.17 3.76
CA VAL A 94 -5.72 -11.37 3.04
C VAL A 94 -4.55 -12.25 2.66
N ALA A 95 -3.45 -11.68 2.17
CA ALA A 95 -2.25 -12.45 1.82
C ALA A 95 -1.59 -13.14 3.04
N LEU A 96 -1.70 -12.54 4.23
CA LEU A 96 -1.11 -13.04 5.48
C LEU A 96 -1.95 -14.09 6.22
N ILE A 97 -3.24 -14.25 5.90
CA ILE A 97 -4.13 -15.18 6.63
C ILE A 97 -3.53 -16.60 6.78
N PRO A 98 -2.98 -17.25 5.73
CA PRO A 98 -2.34 -18.56 5.88
C PRO A 98 -1.12 -18.55 6.80
N ASP A 99 -0.31 -17.49 6.74
CA ASP A 99 0.89 -17.35 7.56
C ASP A 99 0.53 -17.15 9.04
N LEU A 100 -0.52 -16.35 9.31
CA LEU A 100 -1.06 -16.13 10.65
C LEU A 100 -1.62 -17.44 11.26
N ALA A 101 -2.20 -18.32 10.45
CA ALA A 101 -2.62 -19.63 10.89
C ALA A 101 -1.45 -20.53 11.29
N ILE A 102 -0.34 -20.49 10.53
CA ILE A 102 0.90 -21.20 10.90
C ILE A 102 1.46 -20.66 12.22
N LEU A 103 1.46 -19.34 12.41
CA LEU A 103 1.89 -18.72 13.67
C LEU A 103 0.98 -19.11 14.84
N ARG A 104 -0.34 -19.15 14.63
CA ARG A 104 -1.30 -19.63 15.62
C ARG A 104 -0.94 -21.04 16.12
N ASP A 105 -0.60 -21.93 15.20
CA ASP A 105 -0.35 -23.33 15.52
C ASP A 105 1.02 -23.55 16.20
N ARG A 106 1.93 -22.58 16.06
CA ARG A 106 3.27 -22.61 16.65
C ARG A 106 3.43 -21.80 17.93
N THR A 107 2.41 -21.06 18.37
CA THR A 107 2.47 -20.19 19.54
C THR A 107 1.52 -20.63 20.64
N THR A 108 1.77 -20.15 21.88
CA THR A 108 0.98 -20.44 23.08
C THR A 108 0.57 -19.14 23.77
N GLY A 109 -0.37 -19.24 24.72
CA GLY A 109 -0.80 -18.10 25.53
C GLY A 109 -1.53 -17.02 24.75
N ILE A 110 -1.34 -15.76 25.15
CA ILE A 110 -2.02 -14.59 24.57
C ILE A 110 -1.76 -14.45 23.06
N LYS A 111 -0.54 -14.74 22.62
CA LYS A 111 -0.18 -14.68 21.19
C LYS A 111 -1.02 -15.63 20.35
N LYS A 112 -1.29 -16.85 20.85
CA LYS A 112 -2.19 -17.81 20.17
C LYS A 112 -3.59 -17.24 20.03
N GLY A 113 -4.11 -16.59 21.05
CA GLY A 113 -5.44 -15.94 20.99
C GLY A 113 -5.50 -14.88 19.89
N ILE A 114 -4.53 -14.00 19.83
CA ILE A 114 -4.44 -12.96 18.79
C ILE A 114 -4.40 -13.58 17.39
N TYR A 115 -3.50 -14.53 17.15
CA TYR A 115 -3.38 -15.18 15.85
C TYR A 115 -4.61 -16.01 15.49
N THR A 116 -5.35 -16.55 16.46
CA THR A 116 -6.62 -17.26 16.22
C THR A 116 -7.66 -16.33 15.63
N VAL A 117 -7.80 -15.13 16.17
CA VAL A 117 -8.72 -14.12 15.66
C VAL A 117 -8.28 -13.65 14.27
N LEU A 118 -7.01 -13.31 14.11
CA LEU A 118 -6.47 -12.78 12.85
C LEU A 118 -6.46 -13.83 11.71
N ALA A 119 -6.33 -15.10 12.02
CA ALA A 119 -6.38 -16.17 11.01
C ALA A 119 -7.80 -16.47 10.49
N LEU A 120 -8.85 -15.83 11.02
CA LEU A 120 -10.24 -15.94 10.57
C LEU A 120 -10.71 -17.39 10.34
N GLY A 121 -10.31 -18.32 11.23
CA GLY A 121 -10.69 -19.73 11.12
C GLY A 121 -10.02 -20.50 9.98
N TRP A 122 -8.89 -19.99 9.46
CA TRP A 122 -8.14 -20.67 8.42
C TRP A 122 -7.69 -22.07 8.86
N ARG A 123 -8.00 -23.08 8.05
CA ARG A 123 -7.63 -24.51 8.24
C ARG A 123 -6.86 -25.09 7.08
N GLY A 124 -6.68 -24.34 5.99
CA GLY A 124 -5.93 -24.76 4.81
C GLY A 124 -6.65 -25.79 3.93
N ASN A 125 -7.98 -25.87 4.00
CA ASN A 125 -8.74 -26.77 3.13
C ASN A 125 -8.79 -26.25 1.67
N PRO A 126 -9.07 -27.12 0.68
CA PRO A 126 -9.06 -26.74 -0.74
C PRO A 126 -9.97 -25.54 -1.07
N ARG A 127 -11.17 -25.46 -0.44
CA ARG A 127 -12.11 -24.35 -0.65
C ARG A 127 -11.53 -23.03 -0.14
N GLN A 128 -10.86 -23.03 1.00
CA GLN A 128 -10.22 -21.82 1.52
C GLN A 128 -9.08 -21.36 0.62
N TRP A 129 -8.28 -22.27 0.07
CA TRP A 129 -7.25 -21.93 -0.91
C TRP A 129 -7.84 -21.35 -2.20
N GLN A 130 -8.93 -21.91 -2.71
CA GLN A 130 -9.64 -21.33 -3.86
C GLN A 130 -10.13 -19.91 -3.59
N LEU A 131 -10.78 -19.69 -2.44
CA LEU A 131 -11.24 -18.37 -2.03
C LEU A 131 -10.08 -17.38 -1.85
N GLN A 132 -8.95 -17.83 -1.33
CA GLN A 132 -7.74 -17.03 -1.17
C GLN A 132 -7.18 -16.56 -2.53
N VAL A 133 -7.16 -17.44 -3.51
CA VAL A 133 -6.74 -17.10 -4.88
C VAL A 133 -7.69 -16.08 -5.50
N VAL A 134 -9.00 -16.32 -5.44
CA VAL A 134 -10.01 -15.41 -5.96
C VAL A 134 -9.95 -14.04 -5.29
N ALA A 135 -9.91 -14.01 -3.96
CA ALA A 135 -9.80 -12.77 -3.19
C ALA A 135 -8.52 -12.01 -3.56
N GLY A 136 -7.40 -12.72 -3.70
CA GLY A 136 -6.13 -12.12 -4.12
C GLY A 136 -6.19 -11.50 -5.52
N ILE A 137 -6.85 -12.15 -6.48
CA ILE A 137 -7.02 -11.63 -7.84
C ILE A 137 -7.93 -10.39 -7.84
N LEU A 138 -9.08 -10.47 -7.16
CA LEU A 138 -10.04 -9.35 -7.08
C LEU A 138 -9.42 -8.12 -6.40
N LEU A 139 -8.73 -8.32 -5.28
CA LEU A 139 -8.02 -7.23 -4.60
C LEU A 139 -6.89 -6.66 -5.46
N SER A 140 -6.15 -7.50 -6.20
CA SER A 140 -5.11 -7.03 -7.11
C SER A 140 -5.72 -6.16 -8.23
N ALA A 141 -6.83 -6.59 -8.82
CA ALA A 141 -7.54 -5.83 -9.85
C ALA A 141 -8.08 -4.50 -9.31
N LEU A 142 -8.54 -4.46 -8.06
CA LEU A 142 -9.02 -3.25 -7.40
C LEU A 142 -7.88 -2.28 -7.06
N MET A 143 -6.73 -2.80 -6.63
CA MET A 143 -5.62 -1.96 -6.18
C MET A 143 -4.94 -1.17 -7.30
N LEU A 144 -4.94 -1.66 -8.54
CA LEU A 144 -4.32 -0.94 -9.67
C LEU A 144 -4.99 0.41 -9.97
N PRO A 145 -6.32 0.50 -10.19
CA PRO A 145 -6.97 1.79 -10.39
C PRO A 145 -6.92 2.68 -9.14
N ILE A 146 -6.97 2.11 -7.93
CA ILE A 146 -6.79 2.87 -6.69
C ILE A 146 -5.41 3.51 -6.66
N PHE A 147 -4.36 2.77 -7.01
CA PHE A 147 -3.00 3.29 -7.09
C PHE A 147 -2.91 4.51 -8.02
N VAL A 148 -3.40 4.39 -9.24
CA VAL A 148 -3.33 5.47 -10.23
C VAL A 148 -4.17 6.67 -9.81
N SER A 149 -5.40 6.44 -9.32
CA SER A 149 -6.31 7.53 -8.91
C SER A 149 -5.79 8.31 -7.71
N VAL A 150 -5.31 7.62 -6.68
CA VAL A 150 -4.78 8.28 -5.47
C VAL A 150 -3.54 9.11 -5.79
N HIS A 151 -2.60 8.58 -6.58
CA HIS A 151 -1.42 9.34 -7.00
C HIS A 151 -1.78 10.54 -7.87
N SER A 152 -2.76 10.40 -8.76
CA SER A 152 -3.26 11.52 -9.58
C SER A 152 -3.90 12.60 -8.72
N ILE A 153 -4.74 12.24 -7.75
CA ILE A 153 -5.37 13.18 -6.83
C ILE A 153 -4.31 13.95 -6.03
N VAL A 154 -3.37 13.25 -5.39
CA VAL A 154 -2.30 13.87 -4.60
C VAL A 154 -1.41 14.77 -5.48
N SER A 155 -1.15 14.39 -6.73
CA SER A 155 -0.38 15.24 -7.63
C SER A 155 -1.13 16.52 -8.02
N TRP A 156 -2.44 16.46 -8.21
CA TRP A 156 -3.25 17.66 -8.45
C TRP A 156 -3.32 18.56 -7.23
N ASP A 157 -3.37 18.00 -6.02
CA ASP A 157 -3.26 18.77 -4.80
C ASP A 157 -1.97 19.58 -4.76
N PHE A 158 -0.84 18.98 -5.10
CA PHE A 158 0.44 19.69 -5.25
C PHE A 158 0.46 20.67 -6.42
N ALA A 159 -0.23 20.39 -7.49
CA ALA A 159 -0.28 21.28 -8.65
C ALA A 159 -1.17 22.52 -8.42
N VAL A 160 -2.23 22.40 -7.65
CA VAL A 160 -3.25 23.46 -7.48
C VAL A 160 -3.01 24.32 -6.24
N THR A 161 -2.50 23.72 -5.16
CA THR A 161 -2.38 24.42 -3.87
C THR A 161 -1.14 25.28 -3.73
N PRO A 162 0.09 24.88 -4.12
CA PRO A 162 1.26 25.73 -4.03
C PRO A 162 1.40 26.63 -5.26
N ALA A 163 1.80 27.89 -5.04
CA ALA A 163 2.11 28.83 -6.10
C ALA A 163 3.53 28.63 -6.66
N VAL A 164 3.86 27.41 -7.08
CA VAL A 164 5.18 27.05 -7.63
C VAL A 164 5.07 26.96 -9.14
N GLU A 165 5.92 27.71 -9.85
CA GLU A 165 5.98 27.68 -11.30
C GLU A 165 6.31 26.27 -11.81
N GLY A 166 5.67 25.84 -12.88
CA GLY A 166 5.85 24.53 -13.50
C GLY A 166 4.98 23.41 -12.90
N TRP A 167 4.48 23.54 -11.68
CA TRP A 167 3.62 22.53 -11.06
C TRP A 167 2.17 22.61 -11.54
N HIS A 168 1.73 23.73 -12.07
CA HIS A 168 0.38 23.91 -12.64
C HIS A 168 0.21 23.28 -14.03
N SER A 169 1.17 22.50 -14.48
CA SER A 169 1.08 21.82 -15.78
C SER A 169 0.12 20.64 -15.74
N THR A 170 -0.70 20.48 -16.80
CA THR A 170 -1.63 19.35 -16.95
C THR A 170 -0.92 17.99 -16.97
N ILE A 171 0.35 17.95 -17.41
CA ILE A 171 1.17 16.72 -17.42
C ILE A 171 1.65 16.30 -16.03
N PHE A 172 1.48 17.14 -15.01
CA PHE A 172 2.06 16.89 -13.68
C PHE A 172 1.52 15.59 -13.05
N ALA A 173 0.23 15.28 -13.20
CA ALA A 173 -0.35 14.06 -12.66
C ALA A 173 0.26 12.78 -13.27
N PRO A 174 0.31 12.59 -14.60
CA PRO A 174 1.00 11.45 -15.21
C PRO A 174 2.49 11.39 -14.84
N TYR A 175 3.18 12.51 -14.84
CA TYR A 175 4.58 12.60 -14.45
C TYR A 175 4.80 12.10 -13.01
N PHE A 176 3.97 12.53 -12.08
CA PHE A 176 4.04 12.14 -10.67
C PHE A 176 3.75 10.64 -10.48
N VAL A 177 2.78 10.09 -11.21
CA VAL A 177 2.46 8.65 -11.19
C VAL A 177 3.64 7.82 -11.67
N ILE A 178 4.24 8.20 -12.82
CA ILE A 178 5.41 7.50 -13.38
C ILE A 178 6.61 7.61 -12.43
N GLY A 179 6.86 8.77 -11.85
CA GLY A 179 7.89 8.97 -10.84
C GLY A 179 7.69 8.08 -9.60
N ALA A 180 6.44 7.93 -9.15
CA ALA A 180 6.11 7.04 -8.04
C ALA A 180 6.36 5.56 -8.39
N VAL A 181 6.01 5.13 -9.60
CA VAL A 181 6.30 3.77 -10.10
C VAL A 181 7.80 3.53 -10.13
N HIS A 182 8.55 4.42 -10.78
CA HIS A 182 10.00 4.28 -10.91
C HIS A 182 10.72 4.21 -9.55
N SER A 183 10.40 5.15 -8.65
CA SER A 183 11.00 5.17 -7.31
C SER A 183 10.66 3.92 -6.49
N GLY A 184 9.47 3.40 -6.66
CA GLY A 184 9.02 2.23 -5.93
C GLY A 184 9.61 0.92 -6.45
N VAL A 185 9.73 0.75 -7.78
CA VAL A 185 10.45 -0.40 -8.36
C VAL A 185 11.91 -0.39 -7.88
N SER A 186 12.58 0.76 -7.94
CA SER A 186 13.96 0.92 -7.44
C SER A 186 14.08 0.55 -5.96
N ALA A 187 13.10 0.93 -5.13
CA ALA A 187 13.09 0.59 -3.71
C ALA A 187 12.89 -0.91 -3.48
N VAL A 188 12.02 -1.58 -4.26
CA VAL A 188 11.83 -3.04 -4.18
C VAL A 188 13.09 -3.79 -4.58
N VAL A 189 13.73 -3.39 -5.67
CA VAL A 189 15.02 -3.94 -6.12
C VAL A 189 16.09 -3.77 -5.03
N THR A 190 16.21 -2.58 -4.45
CA THR A 190 17.14 -2.31 -3.35
C THR A 190 16.86 -3.21 -2.14
N MET A 191 15.59 -3.36 -1.75
CA MET A 191 15.19 -4.23 -0.64
C MET A 191 15.56 -5.69 -0.93
N MET A 192 15.30 -6.18 -2.15
CA MET A 192 15.67 -7.53 -2.56
C MET A 192 17.19 -7.75 -2.51
N CYS A 193 17.98 -6.77 -2.95
CA CYS A 193 19.45 -6.80 -2.84
C CYS A 193 19.89 -6.91 -1.37
N LEU A 194 19.32 -6.08 -0.50
CA LEU A 194 19.61 -6.10 0.93
C LEU A 194 19.24 -7.44 1.58
N MET A 195 18.06 -7.98 1.29
CA MET A 195 17.62 -9.28 1.80
C MET A 195 18.54 -10.41 1.32
N ARG A 196 18.91 -10.38 0.04
CA ARG A 196 19.85 -11.35 -0.54
C ARG A 196 21.22 -11.28 0.15
N TRP A 197 21.72 -10.10 0.42
CA TRP A 197 23.02 -9.87 1.07
C TRP A 197 23.01 -10.23 2.56
N LEU A 198 22.05 -9.70 3.33
CA LEU A 198 21.98 -9.87 4.79
C LEU A 198 21.68 -11.31 5.19
N TRP A 199 20.71 -11.95 4.54
CA TRP A 199 20.28 -13.32 4.88
C TRP A 199 20.85 -14.41 3.96
N LYS A 200 21.72 -14.02 3.02
CA LYS A 200 22.35 -14.93 2.04
C LYS A 200 21.32 -15.77 1.26
N TRP A 201 20.17 -15.17 0.91
CA TRP A 201 19.08 -15.84 0.19
C TRP A 201 19.35 -15.97 -1.32
N ASN A 202 20.58 -16.35 -1.68
CA ASN A 202 21.04 -16.42 -3.07
C ASN A 202 20.23 -17.42 -3.92
N ASN A 203 19.77 -18.52 -3.31
CA ASN A 203 18.98 -19.53 -4.00
C ASN A 203 17.50 -19.17 -4.12
N TYR A 204 16.99 -18.24 -3.29
CA TYR A 204 15.60 -17.81 -3.28
C TYR A 204 15.38 -16.55 -4.10
N ILE A 205 16.24 -15.55 -3.94
CA ILE A 205 16.27 -14.33 -4.73
C ILE A 205 17.41 -14.45 -5.75
N ARG A 206 17.08 -14.88 -6.97
CA ARG A 206 18.05 -15.12 -8.06
C ARG A 206 18.21 -13.87 -8.94
N PRO A 207 19.33 -13.72 -9.68
CA PRO A 207 19.54 -12.62 -10.61
C PRO A 207 18.40 -12.43 -11.61
N GLU A 208 17.84 -13.54 -12.12
CA GLU A 208 16.74 -13.54 -13.08
C GLU A 208 15.49 -12.77 -12.57
N HIS A 209 15.29 -12.69 -11.24
CA HIS A 209 14.17 -11.92 -10.65
C HIS A 209 14.39 -10.41 -10.77
N PHE A 210 15.65 -9.95 -10.83
CA PHE A 210 15.99 -8.54 -11.02
C PHE A 210 15.86 -8.14 -12.49
N ASP A 211 16.22 -9.04 -13.42
CA ASP A 211 16.08 -8.81 -14.85
C ASP A 211 14.63 -8.78 -15.31
N ALA A 212 13.75 -9.45 -14.57
CA ALA A 212 12.32 -9.53 -14.87
C ALA A 212 11.48 -8.38 -14.27
N LEU A 213 12.05 -7.57 -13.36
CA LEU A 213 11.42 -6.39 -12.76
C LEU A 213 11.68 -5.13 -13.58
#